data_1afe0b724482b75befd873553f1d05fe
#
_entry.id   1afe0b724482b75befd873553f1d05fe
#
_cell.length_a   1.000
_cell.length_b   1.000
_cell.length_c   1.000
_cell.angle_alpha   90.00
_cell.angle_beta   90.00
_cell.angle_gamma   90.00
#
_symmetry.space_group_name_H-M   'P 1'
#
loop_
_entity.id
_entity.type
_entity.pdbx_description
1 polymer ?
#
loop_
_entity_poly.entity_id
_entity_poly.type
_entity_poly.pdbx_seq_one_letter_code
_entity_poly.pdbx_strand_id
1 'polypeptide(L)'
;MKNTLLTLAAVFGLLDSLLVQADESSKSLFNGKDLTGWKAPEGNIWWIVEDGILKVRSGPDQKGSILWSEEEFTDFAVTLDFKFGEGIIDSGVHVKSQDQIQIGISGSLKRDMTASPYIPGKGYPVEAEGVKELLKMDDWNTLKIEVKGMTYTSYLNGKKVMTYTSESGKEKGPIGLQLHGKRDMSIDFRSIKVGELK
;
A
#
# COMPACT_ATOMS: atom_id res chain seq x y z
N MET A 1 -69.75 -3.26 16.08
CA MET A 1 -68.60 -2.33 15.85
C MET A 1 -67.33 -3.06 16.32
N LYS A 2 -66.53 -3.58 15.39
CA LYS A 2 -65.29 -4.32 15.69
C LYS A 2 -64.10 -3.43 15.29
N ASN A 3 -63.33 -2.99 16.28
CA ASN A 3 -62.11 -2.21 16.06
C ASN A 3 -60.95 -3.20 15.74
N THR A 4 -60.39 -3.07 14.55
CA THR A 4 -59.21 -3.79 14.15
C THR A 4 -57.98 -2.89 14.39
N LEU A 5 -57.14 -3.24 15.36
CA LEU A 5 -55.83 -2.62 15.57
C LEU A 5 -54.88 -3.12 14.52
N LEU A 6 -54.34 -2.21 13.71
CA LEU A 6 -53.18 -2.47 12.83
C LEU A 6 -51.88 -2.29 13.64
N THR A 7 -51.17 -3.36 13.83
CA THR A 7 -49.82 -3.34 14.44
C THR A 7 -48.80 -3.06 13.36
N LEU A 8 -48.15 -1.90 13.40
CA LEU A 8 -47.06 -1.50 12.51
C LEU A 8 -45.77 -2.12 13.06
N ALA A 9 -45.26 -3.15 12.41
CA ALA A 9 -43.93 -3.71 12.72
C ALA A 9 -42.84 -2.84 12.09
N ALA A 10 -42.10 -2.11 12.91
CA ALA A 10 -40.90 -1.39 12.50
C ALA A 10 -39.76 -2.38 12.33
N VAL A 11 -39.34 -2.59 11.08
CA VAL A 11 -38.12 -3.33 10.75
C VAL A 11 -36.95 -2.38 10.97
N PHE A 12 -36.25 -2.50 12.08
CA PHE A 12 -34.96 -1.89 12.30
C PHE A 12 -33.91 -2.67 11.48
N GLY A 13 -33.52 -2.14 10.32
CA GLY A 13 -32.36 -2.61 9.58
C GLY A 13 -31.09 -2.29 10.37
N LEU A 14 -30.45 -3.32 10.91
CA LEU A 14 -29.08 -3.24 11.43
C LEU A 14 -28.15 -2.91 10.25
N LEU A 15 -27.74 -1.65 10.15
CA LEU A 15 -26.55 -1.27 9.39
C LEU A 15 -25.34 -1.79 10.18
N ASP A 16 -24.83 -2.94 9.80
CA ASP A 16 -23.49 -3.38 10.19
C ASP A 16 -22.49 -2.39 9.59
N SER A 17 -22.21 -1.31 10.33
CA SER A 17 -21.01 -0.51 10.10
C SER A 17 -19.84 -1.35 10.55
N LEU A 18 -19.20 -2.04 9.60
CA LEU A 18 -17.85 -2.59 9.74
C LEU A 18 -16.90 -1.41 9.98
N LEU A 19 -16.82 -1.00 11.25
CA LEU A 19 -15.72 -0.19 11.73
C LEU A 19 -14.46 -1.02 11.49
N VAL A 20 -13.67 -0.60 10.50
CA VAL A 20 -12.26 -1.03 10.40
C VAL A 20 -11.62 -0.61 11.71
N GLN A 21 -11.52 -1.55 12.62
CA GLN A 21 -10.87 -1.35 13.90
C GLN A 21 -9.44 -0.92 13.61
N ALA A 22 -9.13 0.36 13.84
CA ALA A 22 -7.76 0.83 13.80
C ALA A 22 -7.00 -0.02 14.81
N ASP A 23 -5.99 -0.75 14.33
CA ASP A 23 -5.12 -1.56 15.16
C ASP A 23 -4.44 -0.61 16.17
N GLU A 24 -4.86 -0.68 17.45
CA GLU A 24 -4.37 0.21 18.53
C GLU A 24 -2.85 0.08 18.77
N SER A 25 -2.20 -0.89 18.14
CA SER A 25 -0.76 -1.15 18.25
C SER A 25 0.06 -0.53 17.10
N SER A 26 -0.55 0.15 16.11
CA SER A 26 0.17 0.70 14.97
C SER A 26 0.89 2.00 15.31
N LYS A 27 2.19 2.09 14.98
CA LYS A 27 3.00 3.32 15.08
C LYS A 27 3.14 3.99 13.71
N SER A 28 3.36 5.32 13.73
CA SER A 28 3.71 6.05 12.51
C SER A 28 5.11 5.66 12.06
N LEU A 29 5.25 5.20 10.83
CA LEU A 29 6.53 4.93 10.19
C LEU A 29 7.05 6.17 9.43
N PHE A 30 6.16 7.09 9.06
CA PHE A 30 6.49 8.37 8.46
C PHE A 30 5.96 9.50 9.34
N ASN A 31 6.85 10.39 9.77
CA ASN A 31 6.54 11.46 10.72
C ASN A 31 5.85 12.69 10.08
N GLY A 32 5.76 12.76 8.74
CA GLY A 32 5.17 13.86 8.00
C GLY A 32 6.02 15.15 7.96
N LYS A 33 7.26 15.13 8.47
CA LYS A 33 8.12 16.32 8.57
C LYS A 33 9.41 16.17 7.77
N ASP A 34 10.01 14.98 7.82
CA ASP A 34 11.28 14.68 7.19
C ASP A 34 11.43 13.16 6.97
N LEU A 35 12.60 12.73 6.51
CA LEU A 35 12.92 11.33 6.25
C LEU A 35 13.56 10.61 7.46
N THR A 36 13.42 11.13 8.67
CA THR A 36 13.86 10.44 9.89
C THR A 36 13.19 9.06 10.00
N GLY A 37 13.98 8.01 10.25
CA GLY A 37 13.53 6.62 10.24
C GLY A 37 13.61 5.93 8.87
N TRP A 38 14.09 6.66 7.85
CA TRP A 38 14.28 6.16 6.49
C TRP A 38 15.74 6.35 6.02
N LYS A 39 16.24 5.39 5.27
CA LYS A 39 17.58 5.43 4.65
C LYS A 39 17.49 6.22 3.33
N ALA A 40 17.54 7.54 3.43
CA ALA A 40 17.56 8.39 2.26
C ALA A 40 18.81 8.09 1.41
N PRO A 41 18.66 7.94 0.08
CA PRO A 41 19.82 7.71 -0.79
C PRO A 41 20.78 8.92 -0.80
N GLU A 42 22.05 8.67 -1.00
CA GLU A 42 23.04 9.74 -1.19
C GLU A 42 22.66 10.62 -2.38
N GLY A 43 22.74 11.95 -2.20
CA GLY A 43 22.34 12.90 -3.24
C GLY A 43 20.85 12.88 -3.53
N ASN A 44 19.99 12.57 -2.54
CA ASN A 44 18.55 12.46 -2.69
C ASN A 44 17.93 13.70 -3.35
N ILE A 45 17.32 13.50 -4.51
CA ILE A 45 16.53 14.49 -5.26
C ILE A 45 15.11 13.97 -5.55
N TRP A 46 14.79 12.75 -5.15
CA TRP A 46 13.56 12.03 -5.52
C TRP A 46 12.50 12.03 -4.42
N TRP A 47 12.93 12.01 -3.16
CA TRP A 47 12.09 11.85 -1.97
C TRP A 47 12.03 13.17 -1.22
N ILE A 48 10.93 13.90 -1.36
CA ILE A 48 10.75 15.26 -0.82
C ILE A 48 9.57 15.22 0.14
N VAL A 49 9.76 15.79 1.34
CA VAL A 49 8.67 15.93 2.31
C VAL A 49 8.17 17.36 2.28
N GLU A 50 6.87 17.53 2.01
CA GLU A 50 6.21 18.82 1.96
C GLU A 50 4.75 18.67 2.40
N ASP A 51 4.28 19.53 3.30
CA ASP A 51 2.91 19.57 3.82
C ASP A 51 2.39 18.22 4.37
N GLY A 52 3.25 17.46 5.05
CA GLY A 52 2.91 16.16 5.60
C GLY A 52 2.86 15.02 4.56
N ILE A 53 3.25 15.29 3.34
CA ILE A 53 3.23 14.37 2.19
C ILE A 53 4.66 14.02 1.80
N LEU A 54 4.93 12.75 1.57
CA LEU A 54 6.14 12.26 0.93
C LEU A 54 5.92 12.25 -0.58
N LYS A 55 6.41 13.29 -1.24
CA LYS A 55 6.34 13.48 -2.70
C LYS A 55 7.50 12.76 -3.37
N VAL A 56 7.20 11.89 -4.32
CA VAL A 56 8.18 11.09 -5.04
C VAL A 56 8.17 11.49 -6.51
N ARG A 57 9.33 11.84 -7.04
CA ARG A 57 9.47 12.36 -8.42
C ARG A 57 10.69 11.74 -9.09
N SER A 58 10.55 11.41 -10.37
CA SER A 58 11.69 11.03 -11.20
C SER A 58 12.67 12.20 -11.32
N GLY A 59 13.97 11.88 -11.25
CA GLY A 59 15.03 12.84 -11.59
C GLY A 59 15.27 12.91 -13.10
N PRO A 60 16.10 13.87 -13.57
CA PRO A 60 16.34 14.09 -14.99
C PRO A 60 16.98 12.89 -15.71
N ASP A 61 17.70 12.06 -15.00
CA ASP A 61 18.32 10.82 -15.48
C ASP A 61 17.40 9.59 -15.39
N GLN A 62 16.18 9.77 -14.86
CA GLN A 62 15.19 8.70 -14.62
C GLN A 62 15.79 7.50 -13.86
N LYS A 63 16.71 7.74 -12.94
CA LYS A 63 17.30 6.70 -12.10
C LYS A 63 16.25 6.22 -11.10
N GLY A 64 16.14 4.90 -10.95
CA GLY A 64 15.30 4.29 -9.91
C GLY A 64 15.88 4.48 -8.51
N SER A 65 15.02 4.48 -7.51
CA SER A 65 15.39 4.61 -6.10
C SER A 65 14.44 3.82 -5.23
N ILE A 66 14.94 3.30 -4.10
CA ILE A 66 14.09 2.70 -3.07
C ILE A 66 14.41 3.41 -1.76
N LEU A 67 13.38 3.91 -1.11
CA LEU A 67 13.46 4.49 0.23
C LEU A 67 13.16 3.38 1.25
N TRP A 68 14.18 2.88 1.90
CA TRP A 68 14.09 1.81 2.89
C TRP A 68 13.87 2.36 4.30
N SER A 69 13.03 1.70 5.11
CA SER A 69 12.98 1.97 6.54
C SER A 69 14.31 1.58 7.21
N GLU A 70 14.69 2.32 8.27
CA GLU A 70 15.83 1.94 9.11
C GLU A 70 15.51 0.70 9.95
N GLU A 71 14.27 0.62 10.41
CA GLU A 71 13.74 -0.50 11.18
C GLU A 71 13.37 -1.68 10.31
N GLU A 72 13.53 -2.88 10.84
CA GLU A 72 13.19 -4.14 10.22
C GLU A 72 12.07 -4.85 10.98
N PHE A 73 11.20 -5.53 10.26
CA PHE A 73 9.98 -6.16 10.77
C PHE A 73 9.92 -7.65 10.42
N THR A 74 9.31 -8.46 11.30
CA THR A 74 9.04 -9.89 11.10
C THR A 74 7.63 -10.10 10.56
N ASP A 75 6.63 -10.11 11.43
CA ASP A 75 5.22 -10.18 11.10
C ASP A 75 4.57 -8.82 11.35
N PHE A 76 4.03 -8.20 10.32
CA PHE A 76 3.54 -6.83 10.42
C PHE A 76 2.38 -6.54 9.46
N ALA A 77 1.64 -5.49 9.77
CA ALA A 77 0.77 -4.82 8.82
C ALA A 77 1.32 -3.42 8.55
N VAL A 78 1.59 -3.09 7.29
CA VAL A 78 1.86 -1.72 6.87
C VAL A 78 0.64 -1.16 6.17
N THR A 79 0.24 0.06 6.55
CA THR A 79 -0.86 0.80 5.91
C THR A 79 -0.33 2.14 5.46
N LEU A 80 -0.66 2.54 4.24
CA LEU A 80 -0.28 3.84 3.69
C LEU A 80 -1.35 4.35 2.74
N ASP A 81 -1.45 5.66 2.63
CA ASP A 81 -2.19 6.30 1.55
C ASP A 81 -1.24 6.65 0.42
N PHE A 82 -1.68 6.39 -0.82
CA PHE A 82 -0.98 6.83 -2.03
C PHE A 82 -1.92 7.58 -2.98
N LYS A 83 -1.36 8.49 -3.74
CA LYS A 83 -2.05 9.20 -4.81
C LYS A 83 -1.18 9.25 -6.05
N PHE A 84 -1.76 8.86 -7.19
CA PHE A 84 -1.08 8.95 -8.47
C PHE A 84 -0.82 10.42 -8.82
N GLY A 85 0.37 10.69 -9.34
CA GLY A 85 0.75 11.97 -9.91
C GLY A 85 0.82 11.89 -11.42
N GLU A 86 1.85 12.49 -12.01
CA GLU A 86 2.06 12.57 -13.44
C GLU A 86 2.85 11.38 -13.98
N GLY A 87 2.66 11.10 -15.27
CA GLY A 87 3.43 10.10 -16.01
C GLY A 87 2.91 8.67 -15.88
N ILE A 88 3.78 7.69 -16.14
CA ILE A 88 3.46 6.26 -16.05
C ILE A 88 3.91 5.75 -14.69
N ILE A 89 2.98 5.68 -13.75
CA ILE A 89 3.27 5.28 -12.38
C ILE A 89 3.64 3.79 -12.35
N ASP A 90 4.88 3.51 -11.95
CA ASP A 90 5.43 2.19 -11.72
C ASP A 90 6.17 2.24 -10.37
N SER A 91 5.47 1.85 -9.32
CA SER A 91 5.91 1.97 -7.93
C SER A 91 5.51 0.73 -7.15
N GLY A 92 5.75 0.72 -5.85
CA GLY A 92 5.34 -0.36 -4.97
C GLY A 92 5.94 -0.29 -3.59
N VAL A 93 5.48 -1.23 -2.75
CA VAL A 93 5.94 -1.39 -1.38
C VAL A 93 6.70 -2.70 -1.27
N HIS A 94 8.02 -2.62 -1.05
CA HIS A 94 8.83 -3.78 -0.75
C HIS A 94 8.58 -4.27 0.67
N VAL A 95 8.52 -5.57 0.83
CA VAL A 95 8.24 -6.23 2.11
C VAL A 95 9.38 -7.19 2.48
N LYS A 96 10.11 -6.85 3.54
CA LYS A 96 11.28 -7.60 4.09
C LYS A 96 12.45 -7.81 3.13
N SER A 97 12.26 -7.69 1.81
CA SER A 97 13.27 -8.03 0.79
C SER A 97 13.00 -7.30 -0.53
N GLN A 98 13.36 -7.94 -1.64
CA GLN A 98 13.04 -7.46 -2.99
C GLN A 98 11.63 -7.85 -3.45
N ASP A 99 10.91 -8.71 -2.70
CA ASP A 99 9.50 -8.97 -2.93
C ASP A 99 8.72 -7.66 -2.74
N GLN A 100 7.76 -7.39 -3.62
CA GLN A 100 7.08 -6.10 -3.68
C GLN A 100 5.59 -6.29 -3.88
N ILE A 101 4.79 -5.44 -3.28
CA ILE A 101 3.39 -5.23 -3.66
C ILE A 101 3.33 -4.02 -4.56
N GLN A 102 2.92 -4.23 -5.81
CA GLN A 102 2.92 -3.23 -6.87
C GLN A 102 1.93 -2.09 -6.60
N ILE A 103 2.26 -0.90 -7.08
CA ILE A 103 1.37 0.26 -7.21
C ILE A 103 1.52 0.80 -8.64
N GLY A 104 0.44 0.72 -9.43
CA GLY A 104 0.38 1.23 -10.80
C GLY A 104 0.80 0.22 -11.85
N ILE A 105 1.32 0.75 -12.96
CA ILE A 105 1.56 0.01 -14.21
C ILE A 105 2.82 -0.83 -14.13
N SER A 106 2.69 -2.13 -14.34
CA SER A 106 3.85 -3.02 -14.47
C SER A 106 4.65 -2.69 -15.73
N GLY A 107 5.97 -2.52 -15.56
CA GLY A 107 6.90 -2.31 -16.66
C GLY A 107 6.96 -3.47 -17.66
N SER A 108 6.78 -4.70 -17.21
CA SER A 108 6.81 -5.90 -18.05
C SER A 108 5.47 -6.23 -18.69
N LEU A 109 4.35 -6.14 -17.95
CA LEU A 109 3.02 -6.51 -18.42
C LEU A 109 2.28 -5.36 -19.13
N LYS A 110 2.75 -4.10 -19.00
CA LYS A 110 2.17 -2.90 -19.59
C LYS A 110 0.71 -2.64 -19.18
N ARG A 111 0.33 -3.06 -18.00
CA ARG A 111 -1.01 -2.87 -17.42
C ARG A 111 -0.94 -2.67 -15.92
N ASP A 112 -2.01 -2.17 -15.34
CA ASP A 112 -2.11 -1.97 -13.89
C ASP A 112 -2.00 -3.32 -13.16
N MET A 113 -1.15 -3.34 -12.15
CA MET A 113 -0.91 -4.49 -11.26
C MET A 113 -0.99 -4.08 -9.79
N THR A 114 -1.65 -2.95 -9.50
CA THR A 114 -1.78 -2.44 -8.13
C THR A 114 -2.28 -3.52 -7.18
N ALA A 115 -1.67 -3.57 -6.00
CA ALA A 115 -1.90 -4.53 -4.94
C ALA A 115 -1.51 -5.99 -5.25
N SER A 116 -0.97 -6.29 -6.44
CA SER A 116 -0.45 -7.61 -6.83
C SER A 116 1.01 -7.79 -6.37
N PRO A 117 1.46 -9.00 -6.00
CA PRO A 117 2.83 -9.26 -5.61
C PRO A 117 3.73 -9.37 -6.84
N TYR A 118 4.85 -8.66 -6.84
CA TYR A 118 5.95 -8.87 -7.78
C TYR A 118 7.09 -9.59 -7.05
N ILE A 119 7.50 -10.73 -7.58
CA ILE A 119 8.56 -11.57 -7.03
C ILE A 119 9.72 -11.60 -8.02
N PRO A 120 10.93 -11.14 -7.66
CA PRO A 120 12.09 -11.18 -8.53
C PRO A 120 12.35 -12.57 -9.11
N GLY A 121 12.55 -12.63 -10.44
CA GLY A 121 12.73 -13.90 -11.15
C GLY A 121 11.45 -14.68 -11.48
N LYS A 122 10.32 -14.37 -10.81
CA LYS A 122 9.01 -15.04 -11.02
C LYS A 122 7.97 -14.10 -11.65
N GLY A 123 8.12 -12.80 -11.47
CA GLY A 123 7.15 -11.79 -11.93
C GLY A 123 5.93 -11.71 -11.02
N TYR A 124 4.73 -11.72 -11.60
CA TYR A 124 3.45 -11.64 -10.89
C TYR A 124 2.79 -13.02 -10.80
N PRO A 125 3.01 -13.79 -9.73
CA PRO A 125 2.49 -15.15 -9.59
C PRO A 125 0.97 -15.21 -9.39
N VAL A 126 0.38 -14.12 -8.89
CA VAL A 126 -1.07 -13.93 -8.73
C VAL A 126 -1.40 -12.47 -9.01
N GLU A 127 -2.60 -12.22 -9.48
CA GLU A 127 -3.11 -10.86 -9.70
C GLU A 127 -4.15 -10.53 -8.63
N ALA A 128 -4.13 -9.27 -8.14
CA ALA A 128 -5.15 -8.77 -7.22
C ALA A 128 -6.49 -8.61 -7.95
N GLU A 129 -7.57 -9.02 -7.30
CA GLU A 129 -8.92 -9.01 -7.88
C GLU A 129 -9.70 -7.75 -7.51
N GLY A 130 -10.58 -7.28 -8.42
CA GLY A 130 -11.48 -6.15 -8.18
C GLY A 130 -10.78 -4.80 -8.03
N VAL A 131 -9.51 -4.69 -8.44
CA VAL A 131 -8.72 -3.46 -8.30
C VAL A 131 -9.33 -2.31 -9.10
N LYS A 132 -9.77 -2.56 -10.33
CA LYS A 132 -10.30 -1.55 -11.24
C LYS A 132 -11.51 -0.81 -10.65
N GLU A 133 -12.37 -1.49 -9.92
CA GLU A 133 -13.58 -0.94 -9.31
C GLU A 133 -13.27 -0.19 -8.00
N LEU A 134 -12.14 -0.48 -7.38
CA LEU A 134 -11.74 0.08 -6.09
C LEU A 134 -10.80 1.28 -6.24
N LEU A 135 -9.97 1.28 -7.28
CA LEU A 135 -8.90 2.26 -7.46
C LEU A 135 -9.46 3.63 -7.85
N LYS A 136 -9.05 4.65 -7.12
CA LYS A 136 -9.39 6.06 -7.36
C LYS A 136 -8.21 6.71 -8.07
N MET A 137 -8.35 7.00 -9.37
CA MET A 137 -7.24 7.51 -10.19
C MET A 137 -6.81 8.93 -9.79
N ASP A 138 -7.77 9.78 -9.41
CA ASP A 138 -7.53 11.20 -9.14
C ASP A 138 -7.54 11.55 -7.64
N ASP A 139 -7.64 10.54 -6.76
CA ASP A 139 -7.76 10.73 -5.32
C ASP A 139 -6.86 9.77 -4.54
N TRP A 140 -6.80 9.96 -3.23
CA TRP A 140 -6.07 9.11 -2.31
C TRP A 140 -6.66 7.70 -2.24
N ASN A 141 -5.78 6.71 -2.33
CA ASN A 141 -6.08 5.31 -2.12
C ASN A 141 -5.36 4.81 -0.87
N THR A 142 -5.99 3.95 -0.11
CA THR A 142 -5.37 3.29 1.05
C THR A 142 -4.97 1.88 0.65
N LEU A 143 -3.68 1.56 0.76
CA LEU A 143 -3.13 0.22 0.63
C LEU A 143 -2.73 -0.28 2.02
N LYS A 144 -3.27 -1.43 2.44
CA LYS A 144 -2.81 -2.17 3.61
C LYS A 144 -2.21 -3.49 3.13
N ILE A 145 -1.03 -3.83 3.67
CA ILE A 145 -0.34 -5.08 3.41
C ILE A 145 -0.08 -5.76 4.73
N GLU A 146 -0.62 -6.95 4.92
CA GLU A 146 -0.31 -7.84 6.03
C GLU A 146 0.74 -8.85 5.57
N VAL A 147 1.79 -8.97 6.36
CA VAL A 147 2.92 -9.89 6.14
C VAL A 147 3.02 -10.81 7.34
N LYS A 148 2.64 -12.08 7.17
CA LYS A 148 2.75 -13.12 8.21
C LYS A 148 3.59 -14.27 7.69
N GLY A 149 4.77 -14.45 8.28
CA GLY A 149 5.81 -15.30 7.70
C GLY A 149 6.15 -14.82 6.29
N MET A 150 5.97 -15.69 5.31
CA MET A 150 6.16 -15.38 3.88
C MET A 150 4.83 -15.15 3.14
N THR A 151 3.71 -15.09 3.86
CA THR A 151 2.39 -14.83 3.27
C THR A 151 2.08 -13.34 3.27
N TYR A 152 1.75 -12.81 2.10
CA TYR A 152 1.36 -11.42 1.87
C TYR A 152 -0.13 -11.37 1.58
N THR A 153 -0.85 -10.50 2.29
CA THR A 153 -2.25 -10.21 2.01
C THR A 153 -2.40 -8.71 1.80
N SER A 154 -2.93 -8.31 0.64
CA SER A 154 -3.17 -6.91 0.34
C SER A 154 -4.66 -6.55 0.37
N TYR A 155 -4.91 -5.33 0.85
CA TYR A 155 -6.21 -4.70 0.90
C TYR A 155 -6.12 -3.35 0.21
N LEU A 156 -7.02 -3.08 -0.72
CA LEU A 156 -7.15 -1.80 -1.39
C LEU A 156 -8.46 -1.14 -0.98
N ASN A 157 -8.37 0.08 -0.45
CA ASN A 157 -9.52 0.86 0.03
C ASN A 157 -10.45 0.05 0.96
N GLY A 158 -9.83 -0.73 1.87
CA GLY A 158 -10.52 -1.54 2.88
C GLY A 158 -10.97 -2.93 2.41
N LYS A 159 -10.90 -3.24 1.12
CA LYS A 159 -11.24 -4.58 0.61
C LYS A 159 -10.02 -5.45 0.40
N LYS A 160 -10.07 -6.70 0.86
CA LYS A 160 -9.07 -7.73 0.56
C LYS A 160 -9.11 -8.05 -0.92
N VAL A 161 -7.96 -7.93 -1.59
CA VAL A 161 -7.85 -8.11 -3.05
C VAL A 161 -6.84 -9.19 -3.46
N MET A 162 -5.92 -9.58 -2.55
CA MET A 162 -4.89 -10.58 -2.88
C MET A 162 -4.42 -11.30 -1.63
N THR A 163 -4.04 -12.58 -1.78
CA THR A 163 -3.20 -13.33 -0.83
C THR A 163 -2.23 -14.20 -1.63
N TYR A 164 -0.97 -14.18 -1.22
CA TYR A 164 0.10 -14.96 -1.85
C TYR A 164 1.14 -15.38 -0.81
N THR A 165 1.66 -16.62 -0.91
CA THR A 165 2.78 -17.09 -0.10
C THR A 165 4.02 -17.17 -0.98
N SER A 166 5.04 -16.37 -0.65
CA SER A 166 6.30 -16.33 -1.38
C SER A 166 7.20 -17.51 -0.98
N GLU A 167 7.92 -18.05 -1.95
CA GLU A 167 8.93 -19.09 -1.74
C GLU A 167 10.34 -18.48 -1.51
N SER A 168 10.50 -17.19 -1.83
CA SER A 168 11.77 -16.45 -1.78
C SER A 168 11.79 -15.32 -0.74
N GLY A 169 10.71 -15.16 0.03
CA GLY A 169 10.62 -14.14 1.06
C GLY A 169 11.66 -14.32 2.17
N LYS A 170 11.94 -13.23 2.89
CA LYS A 170 12.80 -13.27 4.08
C LYS A 170 11.94 -13.32 5.36
N GLU A 171 12.51 -13.89 6.42
CA GLU A 171 11.86 -13.94 7.72
C GLU A 171 11.74 -12.54 8.33
N LYS A 172 12.76 -11.70 8.18
CA LYS A 172 12.83 -10.35 8.71
C LYS A 172 13.47 -9.40 7.69
N GLY A 173 13.05 -8.14 7.69
CA GLY A 173 13.66 -7.11 6.85
C GLY A 173 12.90 -5.79 6.85
N PRO A 174 13.40 -4.78 6.15
CA PRO A 174 12.83 -3.45 6.09
C PRO A 174 11.59 -3.39 5.19
N ILE A 175 10.85 -2.30 5.32
CA ILE A 175 9.83 -1.85 4.37
C ILE A 175 10.47 -0.86 3.42
N GLY A 176 10.20 -0.98 2.11
CA GLY A 176 10.74 -0.07 1.11
C GLY A 176 9.65 0.53 0.23
N LEU A 177 9.79 1.81 -0.12
CA LEU A 177 8.95 2.45 -1.13
C LEU A 177 9.77 2.59 -2.41
N GLN A 178 9.17 2.26 -3.56
CA GLN A 178 9.89 2.25 -4.84
C GLN A 178 9.56 3.48 -5.69
N LEU A 179 10.60 4.05 -6.29
CA LEU A 179 10.57 4.84 -7.51
C LEU A 179 11.22 4.01 -8.60
N HIS A 180 10.44 3.52 -9.57
CA HIS A 180 10.99 2.70 -10.66
C HIS A 180 11.81 3.57 -11.61
N GLY A 181 12.98 3.05 -12.05
CA GLY A 181 13.83 3.71 -13.02
C GLY A 181 13.28 3.65 -14.46
N LYS A 182 13.84 4.47 -15.35
CA LYS A 182 13.47 4.55 -16.78
C LYS A 182 11.99 4.93 -16.99
N ARG A 183 11.44 5.71 -16.05
CA ARG A 183 10.10 6.25 -16.04
C ARG A 183 10.16 7.73 -15.73
N ASP A 184 9.30 8.49 -16.37
CA ASP A 184 8.92 9.82 -15.93
C ASP A 184 7.62 9.67 -15.18
N MET A 185 7.68 9.82 -13.85
CA MET A 185 6.54 9.57 -12.98
C MET A 185 6.62 10.35 -11.70
N SER A 186 5.46 10.55 -11.11
CA SER A 186 5.34 11.04 -9.74
C SER A 186 4.24 10.33 -8.98
N ILE A 187 4.47 10.11 -7.69
CA ILE A 187 3.50 9.51 -6.77
C ILE A 187 3.66 10.15 -5.39
N ASP A 188 2.57 10.34 -4.69
CA ASP A 188 2.57 10.89 -3.35
C ASP A 188 2.18 9.81 -2.34
N PHE A 189 2.83 9.84 -1.15
CA PHE A 189 2.49 8.97 -0.02
C PHE A 189 2.23 9.81 1.23
N ARG A 190 1.36 9.30 2.10
CA ARG A 190 1.11 9.86 3.44
C ARG A 190 0.60 8.78 4.39
N SER A 191 0.44 9.13 5.66
CA SER A 191 -0.20 8.28 6.68
C SER A 191 0.42 6.88 6.77
N ILE A 192 1.76 6.76 6.55
CA ILE A 192 2.45 5.47 6.57
C ILE A 192 2.58 5.00 8.01
N LYS A 193 1.92 3.89 8.32
CA LYS A 193 1.88 3.28 9.66
C LYS A 193 2.26 1.81 9.58
N VAL A 194 2.83 1.29 10.66
CA VAL A 194 3.16 -0.12 10.80
C VAL A 194 2.72 -0.61 12.17
N GLY A 195 2.12 -1.79 12.22
CA GLY A 195 1.78 -2.51 13.45
C GLY A 195 2.32 -3.94 13.40
N GLU A 196 2.80 -4.46 14.52
CA GLU A 196 3.21 -5.85 14.62
C GLU A 196 1.98 -6.76 14.65
N LEU A 197 2.04 -7.86 13.90
CA LEU A 197 1.03 -8.92 13.95
C LEU A 197 1.43 -9.96 14.99
N LYS A 198 0.48 -10.37 15.82
CA LYS A 198 0.66 -11.40 16.86
C LYS A 198 0.31 -12.78 16.32
#